data_f0f9dcb529f3499f50cfa230f25b87ef
#
_entry.id   f0f9dcb529f3499f50cfa230f25b87ef
#
_cell.length_a   1.000
_cell.length_b   1.000
_cell.length_c   1.000
_cell.angle_alpha   90.00
_cell.angle_beta   90.00
_cell.angle_gamma   90.00
#
_symmetry.space_group_name_H-M   'P 1'
#
loop_
_entity.id
_entity.type
_entity.pdbx_description
1 polymer ?
#
loop_
_entity_poly.entity_id
_entity_poly.type
_entity_poly.pdbx_seq_one_letter_code
_entity_poly.pdbx_strand_id
1 'polypeptide(L)'
;MTNLEALVVAAYVFADEYPVPARPGPRSRISDAELVALAVCQAAMGICSDRQFLGLVGWRLPGWFPYLPSQSQYNRRLRGLTGLFTVVQQRLAGLLDDGGVRLADGTLIGVANYAGCAHKSEFAGVAAYGFCASKSEWVWGVRLVLRTSRRGLPLGYTLVPANEHEYEPLLDLVEPGETVIGDKGLWGRAYNQRMQCAEVALLTPARERTAANRDRERALAGLRLTIESVFSNLKEQMRLERHLAKTPRGLAQRIAQRLLALTLGILLNTLAGRPVRALVAYDGR
;
A
#
# COMPACT_ATOMS: atom_id res chain seq x y z
N MET A 1 12.42 3.13 -24.23
CA MET A 1 11.31 2.88 -23.28
C MET A 1 11.55 3.73 -22.03
N THR A 2 10.60 4.58 -21.66
CA THR A 2 10.68 5.39 -20.43
C THR A 2 10.49 4.51 -19.19
N ASN A 3 10.83 5.04 -18.00
CA ASN A 3 10.62 4.30 -16.75
C ASN A 3 9.12 4.00 -16.51
N LEU A 4 8.23 4.95 -16.83
CA LEU A 4 6.79 4.74 -16.72
C LEU A 4 6.31 3.63 -17.67
N GLU A 5 6.78 3.60 -18.89
CA GLU A 5 6.49 2.53 -19.85
C GLU A 5 6.95 1.17 -19.33
N ALA A 6 8.16 1.08 -18.78
CA ALA A 6 8.66 -0.15 -18.15
C ALA A 6 7.77 -0.62 -17.00
N LEU A 7 7.25 0.30 -16.16
CA LEU A 7 6.33 -0.01 -15.07
C LEU A 7 4.99 -0.55 -15.61
N VAL A 8 4.45 0.06 -16.67
CA VAL A 8 3.21 -0.36 -17.33
C VAL A 8 3.34 -1.76 -17.93
N VAL A 9 4.45 -2.03 -18.65
CA VAL A 9 4.74 -3.37 -19.20
C VAL A 9 4.85 -4.41 -18.10
N ALA A 10 5.62 -4.13 -17.06
CA ALA A 10 5.77 -5.06 -15.94
C ALA A 10 4.42 -5.36 -15.29
N ALA A 11 3.59 -4.33 -15.06
CA ALA A 11 2.26 -4.51 -14.48
C ALA A 11 1.36 -5.38 -15.37
N TYR A 12 1.42 -5.19 -16.68
CA TYR A 12 0.68 -6.01 -17.64
C TYR A 12 1.15 -7.47 -17.61
N VAL A 13 2.45 -7.71 -17.77
CA VAL A 13 3.02 -9.06 -17.86
C VAL A 13 2.71 -9.87 -16.60
N PHE A 14 2.97 -9.32 -15.41
CA PHE A 14 2.68 -10.03 -14.17
C PHE A 14 1.18 -10.24 -13.90
N ALA A 15 0.31 -9.34 -14.37
CA ALA A 15 -1.13 -9.54 -14.23
C ALA A 15 -1.69 -10.56 -15.22
N ASP A 16 -1.11 -10.67 -16.42
CA ASP A 16 -1.54 -11.61 -17.46
C ASP A 16 -1.23 -13.08 -17.12
N GLU A 17 -0.25 -13.32 -16.23
CA GLU A 17 0.04 -14.65 -15.67
C GLU A 17 -1.08 -15.23 -14.80
N TYR A 18 -2.00 -14.37 -14.31
CA TYR A 18 -3.08 -14.76 -13.39
C TYR A 18 -4.45 -14.52 -14.01
N PRO A 19 -4.97 -15.46 -14.80
CA PRO A 19 -6.27 -15.30 -15.45
C PRO A 19 -7.38 -15.19 -14.40
N VAL A 20 -8.21 -14.17 -14.54
CA VAL A 20 -9.42 -14.02 -13.75
C VAL A 20 -10.54 -14.90 -14.35
N PRO A 21 -11.35 -15.59 -13.54
CA PRO A 21 -12.46 -16.39 -14.05
C PRO A 21 -13.34 -15.60 -15.04
N ALA A 22 -13.73 -16.27 -16.12
CA ALA A 22 -14.56 -15.67 -17.15
C ALA A 22 -15.87 -15.12 -16.54
N ARG A 23 -16.21 -13.90 -16.88
CA ARG A 23 -17.45 -13.27 -16.46
C ARG A 23 -18.55 -13.54 -17.48
N PRO A 24 -19.79 -13.75 -17.06
CA PRO A 24 -20.90 -13.87 -18.00
C PRO A 24 -21.09 -12.56 -18.77
N GLY A 25 -21.46 -12.66 -20.06
CA GLY A 25 -21.73 -11.52 -20.93
C GLY A 25 -20.71 -11.34 -22.06
N PRO A 26 -20.84 -10.25 -22.84
CA PRO A 26 -19.94 -9.96 -23.93
C PRO A 26 -18.49 -9.80 -23.49
N ARG A 27 -17.54 -10.24 -24.32
CA ARG A 27 -16.11 -10.05 -24.06
C ARG A 27 -15.79 -8.55 -23.95
N SER A 28 -15.02 -8.22 -22.96
CA SER A 28 -14.55 -6.82 -22.77
C SER A 28 -13.53 -6.45 -23.84
N ARG A 29 -13.59 -5.20 -24.31
CA ARG A 29 -12.62 -4.64 -25.25
C ARG A 29 -11.25 -4.35 -24.64
N ILE A 30 -11.15 -4.34 -23.32
CA ILE A 30 -9.90 -4.18 -22.56
C ILE A 30 -9.77 -5.38 -21.62
N SER A 31 -8.59 -6.00 -21.55
CA SER A 31 -8.31 -7.14 -20.68
C SER A 31 -8.22 -6.71 -19.20
N ASP A 32 -8.20 -7.68 -18.30
CA ASP A 32 -7.99 -7.40 -16.87
C ASP A 32 -6.52 -7.01 -16.61
N ALA A 33 -5.56 -7.58 -17.34
CA ALA A 33 -4.15 -7.20 -17.28
C ALA A 33 -3.91 -5.76 -17.73
N GLU A 34 -4.53 -5.33 -18.84
CA GLU A 34 -4.49 -3.92 -19.29
C GLU A 34 -5.09 -2.97 -18.26
N LEU A 35 -6.17 -3.38 -17.56
CA LEU A 35 -6.75 -2.57 -16.49
C LEU A 35 -5.83 -2.46 -15.28
N VAL A 36 -5.13 -3.53 -14.91
CA VAL A 36 -4.12 -3.51 -13.84
C VAL A 36 -2.98 -2.57 -14.24
N ALA A 37 -2.48 -2.66 -15.47
CA ALA A 37 -1.44 -1.79 -15.99
C ALA A 37 -1.85 -0.31 -15.98
N LEU A 38 -3.08 0.01 -16.43
CA LEU A 38 -3.66 1.36 -16.32
C LEU A 38 -3.72 1.85 -14.87
N ALA A 39 -4.16 1.01 -13.96
CA ALA A 39 -4.31 1.37 -12.57
C ALA A 39 -2.95 1.60 -11.88
N VAL A 40 -1.96 0.78 -12.16
CA VAL A 40 -0.56 0.97 -11.69
C VAL A 40 0.01 2.28 -12.24
N CYS A 41 -0.17 2.55 -13.53
CA CYS A 41 0.20 3.81 -14.15
C CYS A 41 -0.43 5.01 -13.43
N GLN A 42 -1.74 4.97 -13.19
CA GLN A 42 -2.47 6.01 -12.45
C GLN A 42 -1.89 6.26 -11.06
N ALA A 43 -1.58 5.19 -10.31
CA ALA A 43 -1.01 5.29 -8.97
C ALA A 43 0.40 5.92 -9.01
N ALA A 44 1.27 5.46 -9.90
CA ALA A 44 2.62 5.98 -10.05
C ALA A 44 2.64 7.48 -10.42
N MET A 45 1.75 7.90 -11.33
CA MET A 45 1.57 9.31 -11.71
C MET A 45 0.92 10.17 -10.62
N GLY A 46 0.42 9.60 -9.52
CA GLY A 46 -0.24 10.33 -8.44
C GLY A 46 -1.56 10.99 -8.84
N ILE A 47 -2.24 10.51 -9.89
CA ILE A 47 -3.50 11.09 -10.37
C ILE A 47 -4.68 10.45 -9.66
N CYS A 48 -5.32 11.21 -8.76
CA CYS A 48 -6.41 10.70 -7.93
C CYS A 48 -7.72 10.49 -8.71
N SER A 49 -8.02 11.39 -9.65
CA SER A 49 -9.26 11.37 -10.42
C SER A 49 -9.18 10.43 -11.61
N ASP A 50 -10.04 9.40 -11.65
CA ASP A 50 -10.12 8.47 -12.78
C ASP A 50 -10.45 9.18 -14.07
N ARG A 51 -11.36 10.19 -14.02
CA ARG A 51 -11.72 10.97 -15.19
C ARG A 51 -10.53 11.73 -15.77
N GLN A 52 -9.76 12.41 -14.90
CA GLN A 52 -8.56 13.14 -15.33
C GLN A 52 -7.50 12.18 -15.86
N PHE A 53 -7.28 11.05 -15.20
CA PHE A 53 -6.32 10.05 -15.63
C PHE A 53 -6.67 9.48 -17.00
N LEU A 54 -7.91 9.02 -17.22
CA LEU A 54 -8.34 8.47 -18.50
C LEU A 54 -8.30 9.50 -19.64
N GLY A 55 -8.52 10.78 -19.34
CA GLY A 55 -8.35 11.87 -20.31
C GLY A 55 -6.89 12.18 -20.64
N LEU A 56 -5.96 11.85 -19.74
CA LEU A 56 -4.54 12.18 -19.91
C LEU A 56 -3.71 11.01 -20.48
N VAL A 57 -4.04 9.77 -20.08
CA VAL A 57 -3.18 8.60 -20.35
C VAL A 57 -2.96 8.34 -21.84
N GLY A 58 -3.98 8.59 -22.68
CA GLY A 58 -3.85 8.45 -24.14
C GLY A 58 -2.83 9.42 -24.75
N TRP A 59 -2.61 10.58 -24.14
CA TRP A 59 -1.58 11.55 -24.56
C TRP A 59 -0.19 11.21 -24.00
N ARG A 60 -0.13 10.64 -22.80
CA ARG A 60 1.13 10.27 -22.14
C ARG A 60 1.73 8.97 -22.68
N LEU A 61 0.87 8.03 -23.08
CA LEU A 61 1.24 6.71 -23.60
C LEU A 61 0.47 6.45 -24.92
N PRO A 62 0.78 7.21 -25.99
CA PRO A 62 0.06 7.11 -27.26
C PRO A 62 0.24 5.72 -27.87
N GLY A 63 -0.89 5.08 -28.24
CA GLY A 63 -0.89 3.76 -28.85
C GLY A 63 -0.70 2.56 -27.91
N TRP A 64 -0.44 2.78 -26.62
CA TRP A 64 -0.22 1.68 -25.65
C TRP A 64 -1.50 0.95 -25.26
N PHE A 65 -2.61 1.66 -25.22
CA PHE A 65 -3.91 1.10 -24.90
C PHE A 65 -4.86 1.29 -26.09
N PRO A 66 -5.15 0.20 -26.85
CA PRO A 66 -6.03 0.27 -28.03
C PRO A 66 -7.44 0.74 -27.71
N TYR A 67 -7.87 0.53 -26.45
CA TYR A 67 -9.16 0.95 -25.97
C TYR A 67 -9.06 1.47 -24.54
N LEU A 68 -9.57 2.67 -24.31
CA LEU A 68 -9.73 3.24 -22.97
C LEU A 68 -11.21 3.13 -22.54
N PRO A 69 -11.50 2.57 -21.37
CA PRO A 69 -12.86 2.42 -20.88
C PRO A 69 -13.43 3.78 -20.44
N SER A 70 -14.75 3.90 -20.37
CA SER A 70 -15.38 5.02 -19.67
C SER A 70 -15.04 4.99 -18.18
N GLN A 71 -15.13 6.15 -17.48
CA GLN A 71 -14.85 6.23 -16.05
C GLN A 71 -15.69 5.23 -15.23
N SER A 72 -16.96 5.06 -15.55
CA SER A 72 -17.85 4.13 -14.85
C SER A 72 -17.47 2.67 -15.06
N GLN A 73 -17.08 2.30 -16.29
CA GLN A 73 -16.58 0.97 -16.61
C GLN A 73 -15.26 0.69 -15.89
N TYR A 74 -14.33 1.64 -15.93
CA TYR A 74 -13.04 1.56 -15.25
C TYR A 74 -13.24 1.31 -13.75
N ASN A 75 -13.98 2.16 -13.06
CA ASN A 75 -14.28 2.04 -11.64
C ASN A 75 -14.94 0.71 -11.26
N ARG A 76 -15.96 0.31 -12.00
CA ARG A 76 -16.71 -0.93 -11.73
C ARG A 76 -15.80 -2.15 -11.87
N ARG A 77 -15.00 -2.20 -12.93
CA ARG A 77 -14.10 -3.33 -13.17
C ARG A 77 -12.96 -3.40 -12.18
N LEU A 78 -12.30 -2.29 -11.87
CA LEU A 78 -11.20 -2.27 -10.89
C LEU A 78 -11.62 -2.79 -9.52
N ARG A 79 -12.81 -2.44 -9.04
CA ARG A 79 -13.34 -2.99 -7.77
C ARG A 79 -13.50 -4.51 -7.79
N GLY A 80 -13.70 -5.10 -8.97
CA GLY A 80 -13.71 -6.55 -9.14
C GLY A 80 -12.34 -7.21 -9.28
N LEU A 81 -11.28 -6.41 -9.42
CA LEU A 81 -9.90 -6.88 -9.60
C LEU A 81 -9.02 -6.74 -8.34
N THR A 82 -9.57 -6.33 -7.20
CA THR A 82 -8.79 -6.14 -5.96
C THR A 82 -8.00 -7.42 -5.61
N GLY A 83 -8.59 -8.59 -5.76
CA GLY A 83 -7.90 -9.87 -5.55
C GLY A 83 -6.72 -10.07 -6.50
N LEU A 84 -6.86 -9.71 -7.78
CA LEU A 84 -5.76 -9.82 -8.74
C LEU A 84 -4.58 -8.91 -8.37
N PHE A 85 -4.84 -7.65 -7.97
CA PHE A 85 -3.80 -6.75 -7.46
C PHE A 85 -3.05 -7.37 -6.28
N THR A 86 -3.79 -7.98 -5.35
CA THR A 86 -3.20 -8.60 -4.16
C THR A 86 -2.36 -9.83 -4.51
N VAL A 87 -2.87 -10.72 -5.36
CA VAL A 87 -2.13 -11.94 -5.78
C VAL A 87 -0.84 -11.58 -6.50
N VAL A 88 -0.90 -10.66 -7.46
CA VAL A 88 0.30 -10.20 -8.19
C VAL A 88 1.30 -9.55 -7.23
N GLN A 89 0.83 -8.71 -6.33
CA GLN A 89 1.68 -8.04 -5.34
C GLN A 89 2.36 -9.04 -4.40
N GLN A 90 1.61 -10.02 -3.86
CA GLN A 90 2.15 -11.06 -2.99
C GLN A 90 3.16 -11.96 -3.72
N ARG A 91 2.90 -12.31 -4.98
CA ARG A 91 3.84 -13.10 -5.79
C ARG A 91 5.17 -12.36 -5.98
N LEU A 92 5.09 -11.08 -6.34
CA LEU A 92 6.28 -10.23 -6.47
C LEU A 92 7.01 -10.07 -5.14
N ALA A 93 6.28 -9.89 -4.06
CA ALA A 93 6.84 -9.82 -2.73
C ALA A 93 7.62 -11.10 -2.37
N GLY A 94 7.06 -12.28 -2.63
CA GLY A 94 7.74 -13.56 -2.39
C GLY A 94 8.99 -13.78 -3.23
N LEU A 95 9.09 -13.16 -4.43
CA LEU A 95 10.29 -13.23 -5.27
C LEU A 95 11.40 -12.27 -4.81
N LEU A 96 11.04 -11.17 -4.16
CA LEU A 96 11.96 -10.08 -3.78
C LEU A 96 12.33 -10.08 -2.29
N ASP A 97 11.62 -10.86 -1.50
CA ASP A 97 11.82 -10.88 -0.04
C ASP A 97 13.17 -11.47 0.33
N ASP A 98 13.90 -10.76 1.18
CA ASP A 98 15.22 -11.12 1.68
C ASP A 98 15.20 -11.80 3.06
N GLY A 99 13.99 -12.10 3.58
CA GLY A 99 13.80 -12.85 4.82
C GLY A 99 14.03 -12.07 6.12
N GLY A 100 13.66 -12.68 7.23
CA GLY A 100 14.07 -12.41 8.62
C GLY A 100 13.55 -11.12 9.25
N VAL A 101 14.06 -9.96 8.86
CA VAL A 101 13.73 -8.67 9.50
C VAL A 101 12.58 -7.98 8.81
N ARG A 102 11.57 -7.63 9.59
CA ARG A 102 10.36 -6.92 9.14
C ARG A 102 10.24 -5.56 9.81
N LEU A 103 9.64 -4.62 9.10
CA LEU A 103 9.29 -3.32 9.65
C LEU A 103 7.77 -3.23 9.66
N ALA A 104 7.21 -2.76 10.77
CA ALA A 104 5.77 -2.60 10.91
C ALA A 104 5.45 -1.21 11.45
N ASP A 105 4.44 -0.60 10.86
CA ASP A 105 3.93 0.70 11.29
C ASP A 105 2.51 0.89 10.76
N GLY A 106 1.78 1.83 11.36
CA GLY A 106 0.42 2.16 11.00
C GLY A 106 0.23 3.61 10.59
N THR A 107 -0.72 3.86 9.70
CA THR A 107 -1.09 5.22 9.32
C THR A 107 -2.58 5.38 9.21
N LEU A 108 -3.10 6.55 9.61
CA LEU A 108 -4.51 6.90 9.46
C LEU A 108 -4.81 7.36 8.03
N ILE A 109 -5.93 6.88 7.50
CA ILE A 109 -6.48 7.27 6.19
C ILE A 109 -7.88 7.81 6.44
N GLY A 110 -8.06 9.12 6.26
CA GLY A 110 -9.36 9.76 6.36
C GLY A 110 -10.27 9.36 5.19
N VAL A 111 -11.53 9.05 5.46
CA VAL A 111 -12.50 8.62 4.44
C VAL A 111 -13.62 9.63 4.21
N ALA A 112 -13.89 10.49 5.17
CA ALA A 112 -14.82 11.61 5.05
C ALA A 112 -14.55 12.67 6.13
N ASN A 113 -14.98 13.92 5.87
CA ASN A 113 -14.78 15.06 6.77
C ASN A 113 -16.00 15.99 6.86
N TYR A 114 -17.21 15.48 6.62
CA TYR A 114 -18.45 16.26 6.73
C TYR A 114 -19.26 15.88 7.97
N ALA A 115 -20.11 16.78 8.43
CA ALA A 115 -20.98 16.55 9.58
C ALA A 115 -21.90 15.34 9.34
N GLY A 116 -21.95 14.40 10.31
CA GLY A 116 -22.76 13.20 10.22
C GLY A 116 -22.15 12.08 9.35
N CYS A 117 -20.89 12.17 8.93
CA CYS A 117 -20.23 11.13 8.14
C CYS A 117 -20.28 9.73 8.81
N ALA A 118 -20.22 9.68 10.15
CA ALA A 118 -20.27 8.44 10.90
C ALA A 118 -21.59 7.64 10.70
N HIS A 119 -22.68 8.31 10.33
CA HIS A 119 -23.99 7.67 10.15
C HIS A 119 -24.46 7.64 8.69
N LYS A 120 -23.95 8.56 7.85
CA LYS A 120 -24.43 8.76 6.48
C LYS A 120 -23.49 8.25 5.40
N SER A 121 -22.27 7.88 5.77
CA SER A 121 -21.28 7.38 4.84
C SER A 121 -21.38 5.86 4.68
N GLU A 122 -21.05 5.33 3.51
CA GLU A 122 -20.86 3.90 3.25
C GLU A 122 -19.76 3.26 4.12
N PHE A 123 -18.99 4.07 4.82
CA PHE A 123 -17.98 3.61 5.79
C PHE A 123 -18.52 3.47 7.22
N ALA A 124 -19.82 3.71 7.45
CA ALA A 124 -20.43 3.46 8.75
C ALA A 124 -20.22 1.99 9.18
N GLY A 125 -19.78 1.78 10.42
CA GLY A 125 -19.42 0.44 10.94
C GLY A 125 -18.04 -0.09 10.51
N VAL A 126 -17.32 0.61 9.63
CA VAL A 126 -15.96 0.24 9.20
C VAL A 126 -14.94 1.29 9.63
N ALA A 127 -15.31 2.57 9.60
CA ALA A 127 -14.48 3.69 10.01
C ALA A 127 -14.82 4.16 11.42
N ALA A 128 -13.84 4.77 12.10
CA ALA A 128 -14.00 5.41 13.40
C ALA A 128 -13.18 6.69 13.50
N TYR A 129 -13.36 7.47 14.57
CA TYR A 129 -12.50 8.61 14.85
C TYR A 129 -11.20 8.15 15.51
N GLY A 130 -10.06 8.48 14.91
CA GLY A 130 -8.73 8.29 15.45
C GLY A 130 -7.97 9.60 15.54
N PHE A 131 -7.13 9.77 16.56
CA PHE A 131 -6.29 10.95 16.69
C PHE A 131 -4.97 10.78 15.94
N CYS A 132 -4.70 11.68 15.00
CA CYS A 132 -3.44 11.75 14.27
C CYS A 132 -2.46 12.66 15.02
N ALA A 133 -1.55 12.07 15.80
CA ALA A 133 -0.61 12.85 16.61
C ALA A 133 0.32 13.75 15.77
N SER A 134 0.77 13.28 14.60
CA SER A 134 1.65 14.05 13.72
C SER A 134 1.01 15.30 13.10
N LYS A 135 -0.33 15.32 12.97
CA LYS A 135 -1.10 16.43 12.43
C LYS A 135 -1.90 17.16 13.51
N SER A 136 -1.91 16.64 14.75
CA SER A 136 -2.73 17.15 15.87
C SER A 136 -4.21 17.29 15.52
N GLU A 137 -4.77 16.34 14.75
CA GLU A 137 -6.15 16.38 14.29
C GLU A 137 -6.88 15.04 14.50
N TRP A 138 -8.20 15.12 14.66
CA TRP A 138 -9.08 13.96 14.65
C TRP A 138 -9.45 13.60 13.21
N VAL A 139 -9.23 12.35 12.85
CA VAL A 139 -9.53 11.80 11.52
C VAL A 139 -10.63 10.76 11.65
N TRP A 140 -11.74 10.94 10.91
CA TRP A 140 -12.71 9.86 10.75
C TRP A 140 -12.31 8.99 9.56
N GLY A 141 -11.90 7.76 9.87
CA GLY A 141 -11.31 6.92 8.86
C GLY A 141 -10.94 5.53 9.33
N VAL A 142 -9.96 4.96 8.65
CA VAL A 142 -9.37 3.66 8.95
C VAL A 142 -7.87 3.81 9.22
N ARG A 143 -7.32 2.83 9.91
CA ARG A 143 -5.87 2.66 10.06
C ARG A 143 -5.38 1.60 9.09
N LEU A 144 -4.42 1.95 8.27
CA LEU A 144 -3.65 1.01 7.47
C LEU A 144 -2.44 0.57 8.31
N VAL A 145 -2.40 -0.70 8.70
CA VAL A 145 -1.22 -1.33 9.30
C VAL A 145 -0.48 -2.08 8.20
N LEU A 146 0.80 -1.79 8.03
CA LEU A 146 1.63 -2.30 6.96
C LEU A 146 2.84 -3.04 7.53
N ARG A 147 3.09 -4.27 7.06
CA ARG A 147 4.32 -5.03 7.27
C ARG A 147 5.15 -4.96 6.00
N THR A 148 6.43 -4.62 6.13
CA THR A 148 7.38 -4.55 5.01
C THR A 148 8.65 -5.33 5.31
N SER A 149 9.41 -5.69 4.26
CA SER A 149 10.79 -6.15 4.42
C SER A 149 11.69 -5.01 4.91
N ARG A 150 12.90 -5.34 5.29
CA ARG A 150 13.96 -4.37 5.64
C ARG A 150 14.22 -3.33 4.55
N ARG A 151 13.97 -3.65 3.29
CA ARG A 151 14.13 -2.75 2.12
C ARG A 151 12.90 -1.88 1.84
N GLY A 152 11.80 -2.11 2.58
CA GLY A 152 10.53 -1.40 2.39
C GLY A 152 9.59 -2.03 1.36
N LEU A 153 9.81 -3.30 1.00
CA LEU A 153 8.91 -4.07 0.15
C LEU A 153 7.64 -4.42 0.94
N PRO A 154 6.44 -4.05 0.51
CA PRO A 154 5.20 -4.45 1.17
C PRO A 154 5.04 -5.99 1.17
N LEU A 155 4.83 -6.58 2.34
CA LEU A 155 4.65 -8.02 2.51
C LEU A 155 3.23 -8.38 2.93
N GLY A 156 2.59 -7.52 3.71
CA GLY A 156 1.22 -7.69 4.15
C GLY A 156 0.65 -6.40 4.72
N TYR A 157 -0.66 -6.27 4.68
CA TYR A 157 -1.35 -5.13 5.26
C TYR A 157 -2.74 -5.52 5.75
N THR A 158 -3.26 -4.75 6.69
CA THR A 158 -4.66 -4.83 7.12
C THR A 158 -5.24 -3.44 7.33
N LEU A 159 -6.57 -3.36 7.30
CA LEU A 159 -7.34 -2.15 7.52
C LEU A 159 -8.26 -2.36 8.72
N VAL A 160 -8.14 -1.50 9.69
CA VAL A 160 -8.98 -1.50 10.90
C VAL A 160 -9.56 -0.11 11.14
N PRO A 161 -10.62 0.05 11.94
CA PRO A 161 -11.12 1.36 12.34
C PRO A 161 -10.01 2.24 12.92
N ALA A 162 -10.05 3.56 12.68
CA ALA A 162 -8.97 4.47 13.06
C ALA A 162 -8.69 4.55 14.57
N ASN A 163 -9.65 4.17 15.42
CA ASN A 163 -9.51 4.11 16.88
C ASN A 163 -8.87 2.80 17.37
N GLU A 164 -8.72 1.80 16.53
CA GLU A 164 -8.06 0.57 16.93
C GLU A 164 -6.55 0.73 17.01
N HIS A 165 -5.94 0.05 18.00
CA HIS A 165 -4.50 -0.04 18.14
C HIS A 165 -3.89 -0.98 17.09
N GLU A 166 -2.61 -0.81 16.82
CA GLU A 166 -1.87 -1.61 15.83
C GLU A 166 -1.54 -3.03 16.32
N TYR A 167 -1.79 -3.35 17.60
CA TYR A 167 -1.38 -4.61 18.23
C TYR A 167 -2.01 -5.84 17.59
N GLU A 168 -3.34 -5.93 17.61
CA GLU A 168 -4.07 -7.06 17.05
C GLU A 168 -3.86 -7.18 15.54
N PRO A 169 -4.04 -6.08 14.77
CA PRO A 169 -3.79 -6.13 13.34
C PRO A 169 -2.38 -6.57 12.95
N LEU A 170 -1.36 -6.23 13.75
CA LEU A 170 0.00 -6.65 13.47
C LEU A 170 0.23 -8.14 13.77
N LEU A 171 -0.40 -8.68 14.83
CA LEU A 171 -0.35 -10.11 15.12
C LEU A 171 -0.90 -10.97 13.99
N ASP A 172 -1.93 -10.49 13.28
CA ASP A 172 -2.51 -11.17 12.13
C ASP A 172 -1.60 -11.13 10.88
N LEU A 173 -0.60 -10.23 10.87
CA LEU A 173 0.28 -10.02 9.72
C LEU A 173 1.65 -10.67 9.86
N VAL A 174 2.08 -11.02 11.06
CA VAL A 174 3.42 -11.58 11.31
C VAL A 174 3.46 -13.09 11.08
N GLU A 175 4.64 -13.59 10.79
CA GLU A 175 4.89 -15.02 10.55
C GLU A 175 5.92 -15.55 11.56
N PRO A 176 5.83 -16.84 11.97
CA PRO A 176 6.80 -17.45 12.88
C PRO A 176 8.24 -17.31 12.36
N GLY A 177 9.18 -17.05 13.27
CA GLY A 177 10.60 -16.88 12.95
C GLY A 177 11.00 -15.46 12.53
N GLU A 178 10.04 -14.53 12.39
CA GLU A 178 10.35 -13.14 12.02
C GLU A 178 10.89 -12.31 13.18
N THR A 179 11.71 -11.31 12.85
CA THR A 179 12.08 -10.23 13.75
C THR A 179 11.39 -8.95 13.29
N VAL A 180 10.41 -8.47 14.04
CA VAL A 180 9.63 -7.28 13.71
C VAL A 180 10.17 -6.06 14.44
N ILE A 181 10.44 -4.99 13.70
CA ILE A 181 10.82 -3.68 14.22
C ILE A 181 9.60 -2.77 14.11
N GLY A 182 9.15 -2.28 15.26
CA GLY A 182 8.00 -1.39 15.34
C GLY A 182 8.27 -0.09 16.08
N ASP A 183 7.26 0.77 16.17
CA ASP A 183 7.36 2.03 16.92
C ASP A 183 7.29 1.79 18.44
N LYS A 184 7.65 2.84 19.21
CA LYS A 184 7.53 2.88 20.68
C LYS A 184 6.12 2.58 21.16
N GLY A 185 5.10 2.88 20.35
CA GLY A 185 3.70 2.55 20.62
C GLY A 185 3.43 1.06 20.75
N LEU A 186 4.22 0.21 20.12
CA LEU A 186 4.09 -1.26 20.18
C LEU A 186 4.76 -1.88 21.41
N TRP A 187 4.98 -1.10 22.46
CA TRP A 187 5.61 -1.57 23.69
C TRP A 187 4.58 -2.04 24.73
N GLY A 188 4.81 -3.21 25.32
CA GLY A 188 4.01 -3.73 26.41
C GLY A 188 4.38 -5.18 26.75
N ARG A 189 4.46 -5.50 28.06
CA ARG A 189 4.85 -6.86 28.50
C ARG A 189 3.90 -7.93 27.97
N ALA A 190 2.61 -7.69 28.06
CA ALA A 190 1.59 -8.63 27.57
C ALA A 190 1.66 -8.80 26.05
N TYR A 191 1.89 -7.71 25.31
CA TYR A 191 2.02 -7.77 23.85
C TYR A 191 3.29 -8.50 23.43
N ASN A 192 4.43 -8.23 24.09
CA ASN A 192 5.66 -8.98 23.84
C ASN A 192 5.51 -10.48 24.10
N GLN A 193 4.78 -10.89 25.12
CA GLN A 193 4.47 -12.31 25.38
C GLN A 193 3.66 -12.91 24.23
N ARG A 194 2.66 -12.20 23.71
CA ARG A 194 1.84 -12.67 22.58
C ARG A 194 2.68 -12.81 21.30
N MET A 195 3.57 -11.86 21.01
CA MET A 195 4.51 -11.95 19.90
C MET A 195 5.45 -13.16 20.06
N GLN A 196 5.96 -13.40 21.28
CA GLN A 196 6.77 -14.60 21.60
C GLN A 196 5.99 -15.90 21.41
N CYS A 197 4.71 -15.95 21.83
CA CYS A 197 3.85 -17.11 21.58
C CYS A 197 3.60 -17.34 20.09
N ALA A 198 3.66 -16.31 19.26
CA ALA A 198 3.64 -16.39 17.79
C ALA A 198 5.01 -16.67 17.18
N GLU A 199 6.02 -16.99 18.00
CA GLU A 199 7.42 -17.20 17.59
C GLU A 199 8.05 -16.00 16.87
N VAL A 200 7.64 -14.78 17.23
CA VAL A 200 8.11 -13.51 16.63
C VAL A 200 8.90 -12.70 17.64
N ALA A 201 10.10 -12.25 17.25
CA ALA A 201 10.90 -11.33 18.04
C ALA A 201 10.48 -9.88 17.73
N LEU A 202 9.90 -9.18 18.74
CA LEU A 202 9.55 -7.77 18.60
C LEU A 202 10.67 -6.87 19.14
N LEU A 203 11.17 -5.97 18.30
CA LEU A 203 12.16 -4.95 18.62
C LEU A 203 11.51 -3.56 18.53
N THR A 204 11.45 -2.87 19.67
CA THR A 204 10.99 -1.48 19.74
C THR A 204 12.10 -0.59 20.31
N PRO A 205 12.12 0.71 20.01
CA PRO A 205 13.03 1.65 20.64
C PRO A 205 12.84 1.67 22.16
N ALA A 206 13.94 1.82 22.91
CA ALA A 206 13.88 1.93 24.36
C ALA A 206 13.13 3.21 24.77
N ARG A 207 12.45 3.17 25.91
CA ARG A 207 11.80 4.36 26.48
C ARG A 207 12.83 5.41 26.89
N GLU A 208 13.93 4.97 27.51
CA GLU A 208 15.02 5.83 27.94
C GLU A 208 16.26 5.61 27.07
N ARG A 209 16.87 6.70 26.63
CA ARG A 209 18.13 6.66 25.89
C ARG A 209 19.28 6.65 26.87
N THR A 210 19.93 5.51 27.02
CA THR A 210 21.15 5.35 27.82
C THR A 210 22.38 5.20 26.93
N ALA A 211 23.58 5.36 27.49
CA ALA A 211 24.83 5.11 26.76
C ALA A 211 24.90 3.65 26.27
N ALA A 212 24.42 2.71 27.09
CA ALA A 212 24.47 1.26 26.80
C ALA A 212 23.59 0.84 25.61
N ASN A 213 22.51 1.59 25.30
CA ASN A 213 21.59 1.23 24.20
C ASN A 213 21.71 2.15 22.97
N ARG A 214 22.67 3.10 22.96
CA ARG A 214 22.81 4.13 21.92
C ARG A 214 22.98 3.57 20.50
N ASP A 215 23.82 2.57 20.34
CA ASP A 215 24.13 2.01 19.01
C ASP A 215 22.94 1.19 18.49
N ARG A 216 22.27 0.44 19.36
CA ARG A 216 21.01 -0.25 19.04
C ARG A 216 19.94 0.76 18.61
N GLU A 217 19.75 1.83 19.36
CA GLU A 217 18.78 2.87 19.05
C GLU A 217 19.07 3.55 17.71
N ARG A 218 20.35 3.80 17.39
CA ARG A 218 20.75 4.35 16.08
C ARG A 218 20.43 3.39 14.94
N ALA A 219 20.69 2.10 15.11
CA ALA A 219 20.37 1.08 14.11
C ALA A 219 18.85 0.95 13.88
N LEU A 220 18.05 0.90 14.95
CA LEU A 220 16.60 0.87 14.86
C LEU A 220 16.03 2.12 14.20
N ALA A 221 16.56 3.31 14.51
CA ALA A 221 16.14 4.56 13.88
C ALA A 221 16.39 4.54 12.37
N GLY A 222 17.56 4.05 11.92
CA GLY A 222 17.87 3.92 10.50
C GLY A 222 16.89 2.99 9.76
N LEU A 223 16.50 1.89 10.39
CA LEU A 223 15.53 0.94 9.83
C LEU A 223 14.10 1.54 9.79
N ARG A 224 13.70 2.29 10.82
CA ARG A 224 12.40 2.97 10.85
C ARG A 224 12.24 4.01 9.75
N LEU A 225 13.30 4.74 9.38
CA LEU A 225 13.28 5.64 8.22
C LEU A 225 12.86 4.93 6.91
N THR A 226 13.07 3.61 6.83
CA THR A 226 12.63 2.85 5.67
C THR A 226 11.10 2.80 5.55
N ILE A 227 10.39 2.44 6.63
CA ILE A 227 8.92 2.36 6.57
C ILE A 227 8.29 3.75 6.49
N GLU A 228 8.90 4.76 7.11
CA GLU A 228 8.51 6.17 6.95
C GLU A 228 8.61 6.60 5.46
N SER A 229 9.70 6.22 4.78
CA SER A 229 9.86 6.45 3.33
C SER A 229 8.82 5.71 2.49
N VAL A 230 8.41 4.50 2.88
CA VAL A 230 7.32 3.77 2.22
C VAL A 230 6.00 4.54 2.35
N PHE A 231 5.66 5.01 3.54
CA PHE A 231 4.45 5.81 3.72
C PHE A 231 4.53 7.16 3.01
N SER A 232 5.70 7.80 2.96
CA SER A 232 5.90 9.02 2.17
C SER A 232 5.60 8.78 0.68
N ASN A 233 6.14 7.70 0.08
CA ASN A 233 5.81 7.34 -1.30
C ASN A 233 4.31 7.12 -1.52
N LEU A 234 3.65 6.40 -0.61
CA LEU A 234 2.21 6.14 -0.70
C LEU A 234 1.38 7.43 -0.56
N LYS A 235 1.74 8.30 0.41
CA LYS A 235 0.97 9.52 0.73
C LYS A 235 1.26 10.67 -0.23
N GLU A 236 2.55 10.96 -0.46
CA GLU A 236 2.98 12.13 -1.22
C GLU A 236 2.94 11.88 -2.72
N GLN A 237 3.66 10.89 -3.21
CA GLN A 237 3.73 10.60 -4.64
C GLN A 237 2.43 9.97 -5.14
N MET A 238 1.97 8.88 -4.50
CA MET A 238 0.79 8.14 -4.96
C MET A 238 -0.52 8.69 -4.39
N ARG A 239 -0.48 9.78 -3.60
CA ARG A 239 -1.65 10.50 -3.09
C ARG A 239 -2.64 9.59 -2.33
N LEU A 240 -2.16 8.72 -1.44
CA LEU A 240 -3.01 7.79 -0.71
C LEU A 240 -4.10 8.50 0.11
N GLU A 241 -3.79 9.64 0.73
CA GLU A 241 -4.75 10.42 1.52
C GLU A 241 -5.84 11.09 0.65
N ARG A 242 -5.61 11.19 -0.67
CA ARG A 242 -6.59 11.71 -1.65
C ARG A 242 -7.15 10.59 -2.54
N HIS A 243 -7.45 9.44 -1.95
CA HIS A 243 -7.88 8.23 -2.66
C HIS A 243 -9.23 8.35 -3.39
N LEU A 244 -10.08 9.31 -3.04
CA LEU A 244 -11.41 9.56 -3.59
C LEU A 244 -12.38 8.36 -3.54
N ALA A 245 -12.08 7.33 -2.75
CA ALA A 245 -12.98 6.21 -2.53
C ALA A 245 -14.18 6.65 -1.67
N LYS A 246 -15.37 6.20 -2.04
CA LYS A 246 -16.62 6.46 -1.31
C LYS A 246 -17.18 5.22 -0.61
N THR A 247 -16.53 4.06 -0.78
CA THR A 247 -16.95 2.78 -0.19
C THR A 247 -15.72 2.03 0.34
N PRO A 248 -15.86 1.15 1.35
CA PRO A 248 -14.75 0.31 1.86
C PRO A 248 -14.09 -0.51 0.76
N ARG A 249 -14.88 -1.14 -0.12
CA ARG A 249 -14.36 -1.91 -1.27
C ARG A 249 -13.57 -1.02 -2.24
N GLY A 250 -14.02 0.22 -2.46
CA GLY A 250 -13.30 1.18 -3.28
C GLY A 250 -11.96 1.59 -2.65
N LEU A 251 -11.93 1.76 -1.33
CA LEU A 251 -10.70 2.08 -0.60
C LEU A 251 -9.69 0.92 -0.65
N ALA A 252 -10.15 -0.31 -0.38
CA ALA A 252 -9.31 -1.50 -0.48
C ALA A 252 -8.67 -1.62 -1.88
N GLN A 253 -9.45 -1.39 -2.95
CA GLN A 253 -8.93 -1.38 -4.31
C GLN A 253 -7.86 -0.27 -4.51
N ARG A 254 -8.08 0.94 -3.98
CA ARG A 254 -7.12 2.04 -4.10
C ARG A 254 -5.81 1.77 -3.35
N ILE A 255 -5.87 1.07 -2.23
CA ILE A 255 -4.69 0.65 -1.47
C ILE A 255 -3.96 -0.45 -2.22
N ALA A 256 -4.63 -1.53 -2.63
CA ALA A 256 -4.03 -2.63 -3.38
C ALA A 256 -3.32 -2.15 -4.68
N GLN A 257 -3.94 -1.23 -5.41
CA GLN A 257 -3.38 -0.57 -6.59
C GLN A 257 -2.04 0.12 -6.28
N ARG A 258 -1.96 0.86 -5.18
CA ARG A 258 -0.76 1.60 -4.77
C ARG A 258 0.34 0.67 -4.26
N LEU A 259 -0.02 -0.34 -3.49
CA LEU A 259 0.93 -1.33 -3.01
C LEU A 259 1.54 -2.13 -4.15
N LEU A 260 0.76 -2.50 -5.17
CA LEU A 260 1.28 -3.14 -6.37
C LEU A 260 2.21 -2.20 -7.15
N ALA A 261 1.84 -0.92 -7.34
CA ALA A 261 2.67 0.07 -8.01
C ALA A 261 4.01 0.28 -7.28
N LEU A 262 3.98 0.38 -5.95
CA LEU A 262 5.17 0.46 -5.10
C LEU A 262 6.06 -0.78 -5.26
N THR A 263 5.48 -1.98 -5.20
CA THR A 263 6.20 -3.26 -5.33
C THR A 263 6.89 -3.38 -6.69
N LEU A 264 6.19 -3.05 -7.77
CA LEU A 264 6.75 -3.04 -9.13
C LEU A 264 7.86 -1.99 -9.29
N GLY A 265 7.69 -0.81 -8.71
CA GLY A 265 8.74 0.22 -8.71
C GLY A 265 9.99 -0.23 -7.96
N ILE A 266 9.83 -0.91 -6.82
CA ILE A 266 10.93 -1.53 -6.06
C ILE A 266 11.64 -2.59 -6.90
N LEU A 267 10.90 -3.48 -7.58
CA LEU A 267 11.45 -4.49 -8.49
C LEU A 267 12.30 -3.84 -9.58
N LEU A 268 11.74 -2.91 -10.32
CA LEU A 268 12.42 -2.28 -11.44
C LEU A 268 13.64 -1.46 -11.01
N ASN A 269 13.56 -0.77 -9.86
CA ASN A 269 14.71 -0.07 -9.30
C ASN A 269 15.81 -1.04 -8.87
N THR A 270 15.44 -2.19 -8.28
CA THR A 270 16.41 -3.23 -7.90
C THR A 270 17.12 -3.78 -9.13
N LEU A 271 16.37 -4.12 -10.20
CA LEU A 271 16.93 -4.61 -11.45
C LEU A 271 17.83 -3.58 -12.16
N ALA A 272 17.51 -2.30 -12.03
CA ALA A 272 18.26 -1.20 -12.62
C ALA A 272 19.41 -0.68 -11.73
N GLY A 273 19.67 -1.28 -10.56
CA GLY A 273 20.69 -0.81 -9.62
C GLY A 273 20.43 0.59 -9.05
N ARG A 274 19.18 1.05 -9.00
CA ARG A 274 18.79 2.35 -8.48
C ARG A 274 18.46 2.28 -6.99
N PRO A 275 18.41 3.44 -6.29
CA PRO A 275 17.86 3.46 -4.94
C PRO A 275 16.45 2.88 -4.92
N VAL A 276 16.24 1.82 -4.13
CA VAL A 276 15.08 0.92 -4.20
C VAL A 276 13.73 1.66 -4.14
N ARG A 277 13.64 2.72 -3.34
CA ARG A 277 12.41 3.51 -3.12
C ARG A 277 12.36 4.83 -3.90
N ALA A 278 13.23 5.03 -4.91
CA ALA A 278 13.20 6.20 -5.77
C ALA A 278 12.07 6.11 -6.80
N LEU A 279 10.82 6.17 -6.34
CA LEU A 279 9.64 5.95 -7.18
C LEU A 279 9.28 7.14 -8.06
N VAL A 280 9.82 8.31 -7.78
CA VAL A 280 9.65 9.50 -8.63
C VAL A 280 10.07 9.25 -10.08
N ALA A 281 10.96 8.29 -10.31
CA ALA A 281 11.36 7.86 -11.65
C ALA A 281 10.19 7.35 -12.53
N TYR A 282 9.05 7.04 -11.92
CA TYR A 282 7.87 6.45 -12.60
C TYR A 282 6.67 7.40 -12.63
N ASP A 283 6.82 8.67 -12.25
CA ASP A 283 5.70 9.63 -12.17
C ASP A 283 5.24 10.19 -13.54
N GLY A 284 5.96 9.85 -14.60
CA GLY A 284 5.64 10.28 -15.98
C GLY A 284 6.01 11.73 -16.28
N ARG A 285 6.87 12.37 -15.45
CA ARG A 285 7.39 13.72 -15.69
C ARG A 285 8.68 13.71 -16.50
#